data_be6e98747b3f401a9214e5adebc17636
#
_entry.id   be6e98747b3f401a9214e5adebc17636
#
_cell.length_a   1.000
_cell.length_b   1.000
_cell.length_c   1.000
_cell.angle_alpha   90.00
_cell.angle_beta   90.00
_cell.angle_gamma   90.00
#
_symmetry.space_group_name_H-M   'P 1'
#
loop_
_entity.id
_entity.type
_entity.pdbx_description
1 polymer ?
#
loop_
_entity_poly.entity_id
_entity_poly.type
_entity_poly.pdbx_seq_one_letter_code
_entity_poly.pdbx_strand_id
1 'polypeptide(L)'
;EYYKVDALASGALSLVTFLLATPFQVAYIIPSTKESVLVEGAIPAGLMGSQGLFVAMIIALISTELYRFIVQKKIIIKMPETVPPAVTRSFAALVPGFIVVTVIWILRLIIENTSFGSIHNIVGQILQEPLSVLGASLWGAIIAVILVHVLWSCGIHGATIVGGVMSPVWLSLMDQNRVAFQAGQDVPNTITAQFFDLWIYMGGSGAT
;
A
#
# COMPACT_ATOMS: atom_id res chain seq x y z
N GLU A 1 -16.91 -2.71 14.92
CA GLU A 1 -17.34 -2.46 16.33
C GLU A 1 -16.18 -2.44 17.33
N TYR A 2 -15.15 -3.29 17.15
CA TYR A 2 -14.00 -3.37 18.05
C TYR A 2 -13.24 -2.04 18.19
N TYR A 3 -13.07 -1.31 17.10
CA TYR A 3 -12.31 -0.05 17.10
C TYR A 3 -13.13 1.19 17.44
N LYS A 4 -14.47 1.13 17.43
CA LYS A 4 -15.38 2.25 17.73
C LYS A 4 -15.07 3.55 16.99
N VAL A 5 -14.66 3.44 15.73
CA VAL A 5 -14.38 4.56 14.83
C VAL A 5 -15.21 4.45 13.55
N ASP A 6 -15.47 5.58 12.92
CA ASP A 6 -16.15 5.61 11.63
C ASP A 6 -15.25 5.02 10.53
N ALA A 7 -15.64 3.87 9.98
CA ALA A 7 -14.87 3.16 8.97
C ALA A 7 -14.78 3.95 7.65
N LEU A 8 -15.83 4.69 7.28
CA LEU A 8 -15.84 5.49 6.05
C LEU A 8 -14.88 6.67 6.16
N ALA A 9 -14.94 7.41 7.28
CA ALA A 9 -14.03 8.51 7.54
C ALA A 9 -12.57 8.04 7.57
N SER A 10 -12.31 6.89 8.21
CA SER A 10 -10.99 6.26 8.30
C SER A 10 -10.46 5.84 6.93
N GLY A 11 -11.31 5.21 6.10
CA GLY A 11 -10.95 4.79 4.75
C GLY A 11 -10.68 5.98 3.82
N ALA A 12 -11.53 7.00 3.84
CA ALA A 12 -11.33 8.22 3.08
C ALA A 12 -10.02 8.93 3.48
N LEU A 13 -9.75 8.99 4.78
CA LEU A 13 -8.52 9.59 5.32
C LEU A 13 -7.28 8.80 4.89
N SER A 14 -7.36 7.47 4.88
CA SER A 14 -6.27 6.60 4.40
C SER A 14 -5.94 6.87 2.94
N LEU A 15 -6.95 7.07 2.09
CA LEU A 15 -6.75 7.42 0.68
C LEU A 15 -6.09 8.79 0.53
N VAL A 16 -6.59 9.80 1.25
CA VAL A 16 -6.03 11.16 1.21
C VAL A 16 -4.58 11.18 1.66
N THR A 17 -4.27 10.48 2.75
CA THR A 17 -2.91 10.41 3.29
C THR A 17 -1.96 9.60 2.42
N PHE A 18 -2.43 8.55 1.73
CA PHE A 18 -1.66 7.84 0.72
C PHE A 18 -1.30 8.75 -0.46
N LEU A 19 -2.28 9.47 -1.01
CA LEU A 19 -2.01 10.45 -2.07
C LEU A 19 -1.03 11.53 -1.60
N LEU A 20 -1.20 12.02 -0.38
CA LEU A 20 -0.30 13.02 0.20
C LEU A 20 1.12 12.48 0.38
N ALA A 21 1.29 11.20 0.72
CA ALA A 21 2.59 10.53 0.86
C ALA A 21 3.30 10.26 -0.48
N THR A 22 2.56 10.33 -1.59
CA THR A 22 3.10 10.10 -2.94
C THR A 22 3.81 11.35 -3.45
N PRO A 23 5.00 11.23 -4.07
CA PRO A 23 5.69 12.36 -4.68
C PRO A 23 4.88 12.94 -5.85
N PHE A 24 4.82 14.28 -5.96
CA PHE A 24 4.15 14.99 -7.04
C PHE A 24 5.11 15.44 -8.14
N GLN A 25 6.01 14.56 -8.53
CA GLN A 25 6.96 14.80 -9.61
C GLN A 25 7.29 13.51 -10.35
N VAL A 26 7.48 13.63 -11.66
CA VAL A 26 7.81 12.51 -12.55
C VAL A 26 9.06 12.86 -13.33
N ALA A 27 10.04 11.98 -13.33
CA ALA A 27 11.19 12.08 -14.23
C ALA A 27 10.76 11.67 -15.66
N TYR A 28 10.85 12.58 -16.59
CA TYR A 28 10.57 12.33 -18.01
C TYR A 28 11.85 12.40 -18.81
N ILE A 29 12.14 11.37 -19.60
CA ILE A 29 13.28 11.34 -20.52
C ILE A 29 12.82 11.87 -21.86
N ILE A 30 13.39 12.99 -22.29
CA ILE A 30 13.10 13.59 -23.59
C ILE A 30 13.68 12.66 -24.69
N PRO A 31 12.86 12.10 -25.61
CA PRO A 31 13.32 11.13 -26.59
C PRO A 31 14.43 11.64 -27.53
N SER A 32 14.43 12.95 -27.84
CA SER A 32 15.38 13.58 -28.76
C SER A 32 16.76 13.84 -28.14
N THR A 33 16.83 14.29 -26.88
CA THR A 33 18.07 14.68 -26.21
C THR A 33 18.57 13.65 -25.22
N LYS A 34 17.71 12.66 -24.83
CA LYS A 34 17.93 11.70 -23.73
C LYS A 34 18.18 12.37 -22.37
N GLU A 35 17.86 13.63 -22.24
CA GLU A 35 17.93 14.36 -20.98
C GLU A 35 16.74 14.00 -20.09
N SER A 36 17.00 13.84 -18.80
CA SER A 36 15.96 13.64 -17.80
C SER A 36 15.50 14.99 -17.26
N VAL A 37 14.23 15.28 -17.42
CA VAL A 37 13.59 16.49 -16.88
C VAL A 37 12.56 16.09 -15.82
N LEU A 38 12.59 16.76 -14.68
CA LEU A 38 11.58 16.58 -13.62
C LEU A 38 10.34 17.41 -13.99
N VAL A 39 9.21 16.73 -14.15
CA VAL A 39 7.90 17.36 -14.34
C VAL A 39 7.23 17.44 -12.98
N GLU A 40 7.11 18.65 -12.46
CA GLU A 40 6.41 18.93 -11.20
C GLU A 40 4.89 18.92 -11.38
N GLY A 41 4.16 18.65 -10.30
CA GLY A 41 2.70 18.59 -10.31
C GLY A 41 2.12 17.35 -10.99
N ALA A 42 2.95 16.37 -11.31
CA ALA A 42 2.55 15.11 -11.94
C ALA A 42 2.58 13.95 -10.93
N ILE A 43 1.57 13.09 -10.97
CA ILE A 43 1.51 11.88 -10.13
C ILE A 43 2.11 10.72 -10.92
N PRO A 44 3.14 10.02 -10.38
CA PRO A 44 3.71 8.84 -11.02
C PRO A 44 2.68 7.70 -11.07
N ALA A 45 2.16 7.37 -12.24
CA ALA A 45 1.14 6.34 -12.41
C ALA A 45 1.58 4.97 -11.88
N GLY A 46 2.87 4.63 -11.97
CA GLY A 46 3.43 3.40 -11.42
C GLY A 46 3.25 3.28 -9.90
N LEU A 47 3.35 4.39 -9.17
CA LEU A 47 3.15 4.43 -7.71
C LEU A 47 1.67 4.36 -7.30
N MET A 48 0.73 4.51 -8.24
CA MET A 48 -0.70 4.29 -8.01
C MET A 48 -1.11 2.83 -8.24
N GLY A 49 -0.21 2.02 -8.76
CA GLY A 49 -0.40 0.59 -9.02
C GLY A 49 0.31 -0.31 -8.00
N SER A 50 0.80 -1.46 -8.49
CA SER A 50 1.45 -2.50 -7.68
C SER A 50 2.67 -1.99 -6.89
N GLN A 51 3.43 -1.05 -7.43
CA GLN A 51 4.62 -0.48 -6.78
C GLN A 51 4.28 0.35 -5.53
N GLY A 52 3.11 1.00 -5.51
CA GLY A 52 2.65 1.79 -4.37
C GLY A 52 1.86 1.01 -3.32
N LEU A 53 1.55 -0.26 -3.57
CA LEU A 53 0.63 -1.04 -2.76
C LEU A 53 1.12 -1.23 -1.31
N PHE A 54 2.42 -1.49 -1.10
CA PHE A 54 3.00 -1.56 0.25
C PHE A 54 2.88 -0.23 1.00
N VAL A 55 3.16 0.87 0.32
CA VAL A 55 3.02 2.22 0.91
C VAL A 55 1.56 2.48 1.28
N ALA A 56 0.64 2.13 0.39
CA ALA A 56 -0.80 2.29 0.64
C ALA A 56 -1.24 1.54 1.90
N MET A 57 -0.81 0.27 2.08
CA MET A 57 -1.12 -0.52 3.26
C MET A 57 -0.52 0.09 4.54
N ILE A 58 0.76 0.46 4.52
CA ILE A 58 1.44 1.04 5.68
C ILE A 58 0.80 2.38 6.07
N ILE A 59 0.57 3.26 5.12
CA ILE A 59 -0.09 4.56 5.35
C ILE A 59 -1.52 4.37 5.85
N ALA A 60 -2.27 3.41 5.30
CA ALA A 60 -3.62 3.11 5.77
C ALA A 60 -3.63 2.64 7.23
N LEU A 61 -2.71 1.78 7.62
CA LEU A 61 -2.56 1.33 9.01
C LEU A 61 -2.18 2.50 9.93
N ILE A 62 -1.17 3.28 9.58
CA ILE A 62 -0.71 4.42 10.39
C ILE A 62 -1.81 5.47 10.53
N SER A 63 -2.44 5.86 9.43
CA SER A 63 -3.49 6.89 9.44
C SER A 63 -4.73 6.46 10.20
N THR A 64 -5.15 5.20 10.06
CA THR A 64 -6.29 4.64 10.78
C THR A 64 -6.02 4.53 12.29
N GLU A 65 -4.84 4.05 12.69
CA GLU A 65 -4.47 3.94 14.09
C GLU A 65 -4.32 5.32 14.74
N LEU A 66 -3.74 6.27 14.04
CA LEU A 66 -3.62 7.65 14.53
C LEU A 66 -5.02 8.30 14.66
N TYR A 67 -5.89 8.13 13.66
CA TYR A 67 -7.26 8.58 13.71
C TYR A 67 -8.02 7.97 14.91
N ARG A 68 -7.91 6.65 15.09
CA ARG A 68 -8.48 5.92 16.22
C ARG A 68 -8.01 6.50 17.56
N PHE A 69 -6.70 6.68 17.70
CA PHE A 69 -6.10 7.22 18.93
C PHE A 69 -6.67 8.60 19.29
N ILE A 70 -6.76 9.50 18.30
CA ILE A 70 -7.25 10.87 18.50
C ILE A 70 -8.75 10.86 18.89
N VAL A 71 -9.57 10.06 18.20
CA VAL A 71 -11.00 9.93 18.48
C VAL A 71 -11.23 9.33 19.87
N GLN A 72 -10.48 8.29 20.25
CA GLN A 72 -10.60 7.67 21.57
C GLN A 72 -10.16 8.60 22.72
N LYS A 73 -9.21 9.51 22.44
CA LYS A 73 -8.83 10.59 23.38
C LYS A 73 -9.85 11.72 23.45
N LYS A 74 -10.96 11.61 22.66
CA LYS A 74 -12.02 12.63 22.60
C LYS A 74 -11.53 14.01 22.15
N ILE A 75 -10.48 14.06 21.34
CA ILE A 75 -9.97 15.28 20.69
C ILE A 75 -10.84 15.54 19.46
N ILE A 76 -12.08 15.91 19.68
CA ILE A 76 -13.12 16.10 18.66
C ILE A 76 -13.93 17.35 18.97
N ILE A 77 -14.57 17.94 17.96
CA ILE A 77 -15.55 19.00 18.15
C ILE A 77 -16.83 18.36 18.69
N LYS A 78 -17.23 18.78 19.89
CA LYS A 78 -18.48 18.35 20.49
C LYS A 78 -19.60 19.27 20.03
N MET A 79 -20.68 18.69 19.53
CA MET A 79 -21.89 19.41 19.14
C MET A 79 -22.99 19.24 20.20
N PRO A 80 -23.89 20.23 20.34
CA PRO A 80 -25.11 20.10 21.18
C PRO A 80 -25.98 18.94 20.68
N GLU A 81 -26.76 18.34 21.58
CA GLU A 81 -27.68 17.21 21.29
C GLU A 81 -28.77 17.55 20.27
N THR A 82 -29.08 18.84 20.11
CA THR A 82 -30.04 19.35 19.12
C THR A 82 -29.59 19.24 17.67
N VAL A 83 -28.28 18.97 17.43
CA VAL A 83 -27.73 18.86 16.09
C VAL A 83 -27.94 17.44 15.52
N PRO A 84 -28.39 17.31 14.25
CA PRO A 84 -28.57 15.99 13.63
C PRO A 84 -27.32 15.12 13.70
N PRO A 85 -27.46 13.79 13.97
CA PRO A 85 -26.29 12.88 14.14
C PRO A 85 -25.34 12.83 12.98
N ALA A 86 -25.82 13.02 11.74
CA ALA A 86 -24.97 13.06 10.53
C ALA A 86 -24.02 14.26 10.56
N VAL A 87 -24.53 15.43 10.92
CA VAL A 87 -23.75 16.68 11.05
C VAL A 87 -22.72 16.55 12.17
N THR A 88 -23.17 16.05 13.34
CA THR A 88 -22.29 15.82 14.50
C THR A 88 -21.11 14.92 14.15
N ARG A 89 -21.33 13.83 13.40
CA ARG A 89 -20.26 12.91 12.94
C ARG A 89 -19.28 13.61 12.00
N SER A 90 -19.77 14.41 11.06
CA SER A 90 -18.91 15.14 10.12
C SER A 90 -17.98 16.12 10.85
N PHE A 91 -18.51 16.89 11.80
CA PHE A 91 -17.69 17.83 12.57
C PHE A 91 -16.75 17.12 13.55
N ALA A 92 -17.16 15.99 14.13
CA ALA A 92 -16.31 15.19 15.00
C ALA A 92 -15.09 14.62 14.25
N ALA A 93 -15.18 14.37 12.94
CA ALA A 93 -14.10 13.86 12.12
C ALA A 93 -13.09 14.95 11.67
N LEU A 94 -13.46 16.24 11.70
CA LEU A 94 -12.62 17.33 11.19
C LEU A 94 -11.27 17.46 11.92
N VAL A 95 -11.30 17.56 13.25
CA VAL A 95 -10.07 17.74 14.05
C VAL A 95 -9.16 16.52 13.94
N PRO A 96 -9.65 15.28 14.15
CA PRO A 96 -8.85 14.09 13.93
C PRO A 96 -8.28 14.02 12.52
N GLY A 97 -9.10 14.30 11.50
CA GLY A 97 -8.67 14.30 10.10
C GLY A 97 -7.55 15.31 9.84
N PHE A 98 -7.72 16.55 10.31
CA PHE A 98 -6.69 17.59 10.20
C PHE A 98 -5.36 17.17 10.84
N ILE A 99 -5.41 16.61 12.06
CA ILE A 99 -4.20 16.17 12.76
C ILE A 99 -3.51 15.03 11.98
N VAL A 100 -4.25 14.04 11.51
CA VAL A 100 -3.69 12.90 10.76
C VAL A 100 -3.02 13.38 9.46
N VAL A 101 -3.70 14.21 8.68
CA VAL A 101 -3.15 14.78 7.44
C VAL A 101 -1.88 15.59 7.73
N THR A 102 -1.91 16.42 8.78
CA THR A 102 -0.75 17.24 9.16
C THR A 102 0.44 16.36 9.58
N VAL A 103 0.22 15.31 10.36
CA VAL A 103 1.28 14.39 10.79
C VAL A 103 1.91 13.68 9.60
N ILE A 104 1.10 13.14 8.68
CA ILE A 104 1.60 12.48 7.47
C ILE A 104 2.33 13.48 6.56
N TRP A 105 1.84 14.71 6.45
CA TRP A 105 2.52 15.75 5.69
C TRP A 105 3.89 16.11 6.29
N ILE A 106 3.97 16.29 7.60
CA ILE A 106 5.24 16.53 8.27
C ILE A 106 6.21 15.36 8.08
N LEU A 107 5.70 14.12 8.23
CA LEU A 107 6.50 12.91 7.99
C LEU A 107 7.06 12.90 6.56
N ARG A 108 6.22 13.20 5.58
CA ARG A 108 6.66 13.34 4.18
C ARG A 108 7.78 14.36 4.04
N LEU A 109 7.58 15.58 4.56
CA LEU A 109 8.60 16.65 4.47
C LEU A 109 9.94 16.25 5.12
N ILE A 110 9.89 15.57 6.26
CA ILE A 110 11.10 15.05 6.92
C ILE A 110 11.82 14.07 5.98
N ILE A 111 11.09 13.12 5.40
CA ILE A 111 11.66 12.07 4.55
C ILE A 111 12.18 12.65 3.23
N GLU A 112 11.51 13.62 2.63
CA GLU A 112 11.96 14.30 1.41
C GLU A 112 13.32 14.99 1.60
N ASN A 113 13.64 15.42 2.83
CA ASN A 113 14.94 15.99 3.16
C ASN A 113 16.01 14.96 3.54
N THR A 114 15.71 13.67 3.47
CA THR A 114 16.69 12.59 3.65
C THR A 114 17.24 12.09 2.31
N SER A 115 18.27 11.25 2.37
CA SER A 115 18.83 10.58 1.18
C SER A 115 17.85 9.68 0.46
N PHE A 116 16.75 9.30 1.10
CA PHE A 116 15.70 8.47 0.49
C PHE A 116 14.76 9.27 -0.44
N GLY A 117 14.58 10.56 -0.19
CA GLY A 117 13.78 11.47 -1.02
C GLY A 117 12.27 11.22 -1.03
N SER A 118 11.78 10.02 -0.68
CA SER A 118 10.34 9.74 -0.59
C SER A 118 10.02 8.55 0.31
N ILE A 119 8.79 8.49 0.82
CA ILE A 119 8.26 7.34 1.58
C ILE A 119 8.27 6.08 0.70
N HIS A 120 7.95 6.23 -0.59
CA HIS A 120 7.94 5.13 -1.54
C HIS A 120 9.35 4.51 -1.70
N ASN A 121 10.40 5.32 -1.76
CA ASN A 121 11.76 4.81 -1.86
C ASN A 121 12.19 4.07 -0.60
N ILE A 122 11.83 4.56 0.59
CA ILE A 122 12.13 3.85 1.84
C ILE A 122 11.47 2.46 1.85
N VAL A 123 10.16 2.43 1.58
CA VAL A 123 9.40 1.18 1.59
C VAL A 123 9.87 0.26 0.45
N GLY A 124 10.21 0.83 -0.70
CA GLY A 124 10.79 0.11 -1.83
C GLY A 124 12.08 -0.61 -1.45
N GLN A 125 13.06 0.12 -0.96
CA GLN A 125 14.39 -0.42 -0.65
C GLN A 125 14.39 -1.35 0.58
N ILE A 126 13.66 -1.00 1.64
CA ILE A 126 13.70 -1.76 2.90
C ILE A 126 12.78 -2.98 2.87
N LEU A 127 11.63 -2.90 2.22
CA LEU A 127 10.63 -3.94 2.25
C LEU A 127 10.42 -4.62 0.89
N GLN A 128 10.15 -3.85 -0.15
CA GLN A 128 9.74 -4.42 -1.43
C GLN A 128 10.87 -5.14 -2.16
N GLU A 129 12.07 -4.57 -2.23
CA GLU A 129 13.21 -5.18 -2.91
C GLU A 129 13.62 -6.52 -2.28
N PRO A 130 13.86 -6.63 -0.95
CA PRO A 130 14.18 -7.92 -0.33
C PRO A 130 13.09 -8.97 -0.51
N LEU A 131 11.81 -8.57 -0.35
CA LEU A 131 10.69 -9.48 -0.56
C LEU A 131 10.56 -9.90 -2.02
N SER A 132 10.88 -9.03 -2.97
CA SER A 132 10.84 -9.36 -4.41
C SER A 132 11.88 -10.40 -4.78
N VAL A 133 13.10 -10.29 -4.25
CA VAL A 133 14.17 -11.30 -4.47
C VAL A 133 13.73 -12.66 -3.93
N LEU A 134 13.14 -12.69 -2.74
CA LEU A 134 12.61 -13.93 -2.16
C LEU A 134 11.39 -14.44 -2.95
N GLY A 135 10.44 -13.58 -3.23
CA GLY A 135 9.17 -13.92 -3.89
C GLY A 135 9.31 -14.34 -5.35
N ALA A 136 10.33 -13.87 -6.06
CA ALA A 136 10.65 -14.29 -7.42
C ALA A 136 11.37 -15.65 -7.49
N SER A 137 11.86 -16.16 -6.36
CA SER A 137 12.63 -17.39 -6.29
C SER A 137 11.75 -18.63 -6.12
N LEU A 138 12.20 -19.77 -6.65
CA LEU A 138 11.54 -21.06 -6.41
C LEU A 138 11.41 -21.39 -4.93
N TRP A 139 12.45 -21.12 -4.15
CA TRP A 139 12.43 -21.36 -2.70
C TRP A 139 11.41 -20.47 -1.98
N GLY A 140 11.28 -19.22 -2.38
CA GLY A 140 10.26 -18.33 -1.84
C GLY A 140 8.84 -18.83 -2.14
N ALA A 141 8.61 -19.35 -3.36
CA ALA A 141 7.34 -19.96 -3.71
C ALA A 141 7.05 -21.20 -2.86
N ILE A 142 8.01 -22.11 -2.68
CA ILE A 142 7.88 -23.32 -1.84
C ILE A 142 7.58 -22.93 -0.41
N ILE A 143 8.32 -21.99 0.17
CA ILE A 143 8.09 -21.51 1.54
C ILE A 143 6.69 -20.90 1.69
N ALA A 144 6.27 -20.09 0.72
CA ALA A 144 4.93 -19.50 0.76
C ALA A 144 3.84 -20.59 0.77
N VAL A 145 3.97 -21.62 -0.07
CA VAL A 145 3.03 -22.75 -0.12
C VAL A 145 3.03 -23.52 1.21
N ILE A 146 4.21 -23.83 1.75
CA ILE A 146 4.32 -24.52 3.05
C ILE A 146 3.64 -23.69 4.15
N LEU A 147 3.90 -22.37 4.21
CA LEU A 147 3.27 -21.48 5.19
C LEU A 147 1.75 -21.46 5.07
N VAL A 148 1.23 -21.40 3.83
CA VAL A 148 -0.22 -21.49 3.58
C VAL A 148 -0.80 -22.77 4.22
N HIS A 149 -0.19 -23.91 3.97
CA HIS A 149 -0.71 -25.21 4.47
C HIS A 149 -0.53 -25.37 5.99
N VAL A 150 0.58 -24.89 6.55
CA VAL A 150 0.78 -24.87 8.01
C VAL A 150 -0.27 -24.02 8.70
N LEU A 151 -0.57 -22.83 8.17
CA LEU A 151 -1.63 -21.98 8.72
C LEU A 151 -3.01 -22.63 8.60
N TRP A 152 -3.31 -23.29 7.48
CA TRP A 152 -4.53 -24.06 7.33
C TRP A 152 -4.65 -25.20 8.36
N SER A 153 -3.56 -25.92 8.63
CA SER A 153 -3.56 -26.97 9.66
C SER A 153 -3.83 -26.43 11.08
N CYS A 154 -3.55 -25.15 11.31
CA CYS A 154 -3.89 -24.44 12.56
C CYS A 154 -5.30 -23.81 12.54
N GLY A 155 -6.11 -24.04 11.51
CA GLY A 155 -7.45 -23.45 11.37
C GLY A 155 -7.46 -21.99 10.93
N ILE A 156 -6.33 -21.47 10.45
CA ILE A 156 -6.20 -20.09 9.95
C ILE A 156 -6.21 -20.12 8.41
N HIS A 157 -6.92 -19.19 7.78
CA HIS A 157 -6.95 -19.11 6.32
C HIS A 157 -5.58 -18.66 5.76
N GLY A 158 -4.70 -19.63 5.51
CA GLY A 158 -3.30 -19.42 5.16
C GLY A 158 -3.09 -18.55 3.92
N ALA A 159 -3.87 -18.79 2.87
CA ALA A 159 -3.76 -18.02 1.63
C ALA A 159 -4.08 -16.52 1.84
N THR A 160 -5.01 -16.18 2.73
CA THR A 160 -5.31 -14.78 3.04
C THR A 160 -4.14 -14.10 3.78
N ILE A 161 -3.53 -14.81 4.74
CA ILE A 161 -2.41 -14.26 5.52
C ILE A 161 -1.17 -14.10 4.64
N VAL A 162 -0.75 -15.18 3.98
CA VAL A 162 0.45 -15.16 3.11
C VAL A 162 0.21 -14.25 1.90
N GLY A 163 -0.96 -14.29 1.28
CA GLY A 163 -1.34 -13.42 0.18
C GLY A 163 -1.37 -11.94 0.60
N GLY A 164 -1.83 -11.61 1.80
CA GLY A 164 -1.80 -10.23 2.32
C GLY A 164 -0.41 -9.61 2.28
N VAL A 165 0.64 -10.40 2.51
CA VAL A 165 2.03 -9.95 2.47
C VAL A 165 2.65 -10.10 1.07
N MET A 166 2.41 -11.22 0.40
CA MET A 166 3.13 -11.58 -0.83
C MET A 166 2.45 -11.08 -2.11
N SER A 167 1.12 -10.86 -2.11
CA SER A 167 0.42 -10.40 -3.32
C SER A 167 0.97 -9.10 -3.90
N PRO A 168 1.32 -8.06 -3.10
CA PRO A 168 1.95 -6.86 -3.64
C PRO A 168 3.26 -7.15 -4.37
N VAL A 169 4.07 -8.09 -3.85
CA VAL A 169 5.33 -8.52 -4.48
C VAL A 169 5.05 -9.20 -5.81
N TRP A 170 4.18 -10.22 -5.80
CA TRP A 170 3.86 -10.99 -7.01
C TRP A 170 3.17 -10.15 -8.09
N LEU A 171 2.33 -9.18 -7.71
CA LEU A 171 1.75 -8.20 -8.63
C LEU A 171 2.80 -7.26 -9.22
N SER A 172 3.78 -6.83 -8.41
CA SER A 172 4.89 -6.01 -8.90
C SER A 172 5.76 -6.77 -9.92
N LEU A 173 6.07 -8.04 -9.65
CA LEU A 173 6.81 -8.90 -10.57
C LEU A 173 6.02 -9.14 -11.88
N MET A 174 4.71 -9.29 -11.80
CA MET A 174 3.83 -9.39 -12.97
C MET A 174 3.82 -8.09 -13.78
N ASP A 175 3.83 -6.93 -13.12
CA ASP A 175 3.89 -5.64 -13.80
C ASP A 175 5.22 -5.41 -14.51
N GLN A 176 6.35 -5.84 -13.92
CA GLN A 176 7.65 -5.86 -14.57
C GLN A 176 7.63 -6.71 -15.87
N ASN A 177 7.00 -7.90 -15.82
CA ASN A 177 6.81 -8.74 -17.00
C ASN A 177 6.00 -8.02 -18.08
N ARG A 178 4.92 -7.33 -17.69
CA ARG A 178 4.08 -6.55 -18.62
C ARG A 178 4.90 -5.46 -19.31
N VAL A 179 5.71 -4.72 -18.56
CA VAL A 179 6.57 -3.66 -19.11
C VAL A 179 7.63 -4.24 -20.08
N ALA A 180 8.30 -5.33 -19.69
CA ALA A 180 9.28 -6.00 -20.53
C ALA A 180 8.65 -6.51 -21.84
N PHE A 181 7.48 -7.16 -21.75
CA PHE A 181 6.75 -7.65 -22.93
C PHE A 181 6.33 -6.51 -23.86
N GLN A 182 5.83 -5.39 -23.33
CA GLN A 182 5.47 -4.21 -24.12
C GLN A 182 6.69 -3.57 -24.79
N ALA A 183 7.87 -3.70 -24.20
CA ALA A 183 9.13 -3.26 -24.78
C ALA A 183 9.74 -4.27 -25.79
N GLY A 184 9.08 -5.39 -26.06
CA GLY A 184 9.58 -6.46 -26.94
C GLY A 184 10.74 -7.24 -26.34
N GLN A 185 10.87 -7.26 -25.02
CA GLN A 185 11.90 -7.99 -24.28
C GLN A 185 11.34 -9.28 -23.68
N ASP A 186 12.22 -10.21 -23.35
CA ASP A 186 11.84 -11.43 -22.63
C ASP A 186 11.34 -11.08 -21.21
N VAL A 187 10.31 -11.81 -20.76
CA VAL A 187 9.74 -11.61 -19.42
C VAL A 187 10.69 -12.12 -18.34
N PRO A 188 11.10 -11.28 -17.38
CA PRO A 188 12.17 -11.63 -16.44
C PRO A 188 11.71 -12.53 -15.28
N ASN A 189 10.40 -12.56 -14.96
CA ASN A 189 9.91 -13.21 -13.75
C ASN A 189 8.98 -14.38 -14.08
N THR A 190 9.32 -15.59 -13.64
CA THR A 190 8.44 -16.76 -13.76
C THR A 190 7.41 -16.81 -12.66
N ILE A 191 7.83 -16.51 -11.42
CA ILE A 191 6.97 -16.58 -10.22
C ILE A 191 6.29 -15.23 -10.01
N THR A 192 5.02 -15.15 -10.35
CA THR A 192 4.18 -13.94 -10.32
C THR A 192 2.83 -14.26 -9.69
N ALA A 193 1.96 -13.26 -9.56
CA ALA A 193 0.58 -13.48 -9.11
C ALA A 193 -0.14 -14.52 -9.98
N GLN A 194 -0.01 -14.43 -11.30
CA GLN A 194 -0.62 -15.40 -12.21
C GLN A 194 -0.07 -16.82 -12.03
N PHE A 195 1.22 -16.98 -11.70
CA PHE A 195 1.79 -18.30 -11.42
C PHE A 195 1.09 -18.94 -10.20
N PHE A 196 0.88 -18.18 -9.14
CA PHE A 196 0.16 -18.68 -7.96
C PHE A 196 -1.31 -18.98 -8.27
N ASP A 197 -2.01 -18.07 -8.94
CA ASP A 197 -3.45 -18.21 -9.21
C ASP A 197 -3.76 -19.38 -10.18
N LEU A 198 -2.93 -19.57 -11.21
CA LEU A 198 -3.17 -20.56 -12.25
C LEU A 198 -2.59 -21.95 -11.95
N TRP A 199 -1.45 -22.02 -11.24
CA TRP A 199 -0.72 -23.27 -11.06
C TRP A 199 -0.68 -23.78 -9.63
N ILE A 200 -0.54 -22.87 -8.64
CA ILE A 200 -0.43 -23.26 -7.24
C ILE A 200 -1.81 -23.41 -6.60
N TYR A 201 -2.69 -22.47 -6.85
CA TYR A 201 -4.05 -22.47 -6.27
C TYR A 201 -5.08 -23.09 -7.20
N MET A 202 -4.66 -23.93 -8.14
CA MET A 202 -5.55 -24.69 -9.02
C MET A 202 -6.49 -25.57 -8.18
N GLY A 203 -7.80 -25.30 -8.23
CA GLY A 203 -8.80 -25.98 -7.40
C GLY A 203 -9.11 -25.31 -6.06
N GLY A 204 -8.38 -24.23 -5.71
CA GLY A 204 -8.60 -23.42 -4.49
C GLY A 204 -7.40 -23.36 -3.57
N SER A 205 -7.34 -22.30 -2.80
CA SER A 205 -6.19 -21.96 -1.96
C SER A 205 -6.09 -22.74 -0.63
N GLY A 206 -6.46 -24.00 -0.61
CA GLY A 206 -6.40 -24.86 0.57
C GLY A 206 -7.61 -25.80 0.68
N ALA A 207 -8.43 -25.91 -0.36
CA ALA A 207 -9.58 -26.80 -0.37
C ALA A 207 -9.28 -28.19 -0.99
N THR A 208 -8.03 -28.42 -1.39
CA THR A 208 -7.57 -29.72 -1.94
C THR A 208 -6.39 -30.24 -1.16
#